data_06b7e82ff7d40ec3e915fff099a06f37
#
_entry.id   06b7e82ff7d40ec3e915fff099a06f37
#
_cell.length_a   1.000
_cell.length_b   1.000
_cell.length_c   1.000
_cell.angle_alpha   90.00
_cell.angle_beta   90.00
_cell.angle_gamma   90.00
#
_symmetry.space_group_name_H-M   'P 1'
#
loop_
_entity.id
_entity.type
_entity.pdbx_description
1 polymer ?
#
loop_
_entity_poly.entity_id
_entity_poly.type
_entity_poly.pdbx_seq_one_letter_code
_entity_poly.pdbx_strand_id
1 'polypeptide(L)'
;MKLEFHHINFVSEDVGKLHEFYTKILQLENIPMENFPRPQETKTAGYSGEIKFATDGFMQMHLAEKDLNVSAKHKMHINPVEKGHIAFRTDDLKTFLKVLEENQIPYADYGTTFAKEWHQVFFHDPVGNVIEVHQKVD
;
A
#
# COMPACT_ATOMS: atom_id res chain seq x y z
N MET A 1 20.79 1.77 -5.30
CA MET A 1 19.35 1.68 -5.02
C MET A 1 18.75 0.47 -5.73
N LYS A 2 17.95 -0.30 -5.04
CA LYS A 2 17.33 -1.49 -5.57
C LYS A 2 15.81 -1.44 -5.36
N LEU A 3 15.04 -1.81 -6.38
CA LEU A 3 13.60 -1.95 -6.29
C LEU A 3 13.22 -3.40 -6.46
N GLU A 4 12.41 -3.92 -5.54
CA GLU A 4 11.92 -5.30 -5.60
C GLU A 4 10.39 -5.30 -5.60
N PHE A 5 9.77 -6.17 -6.39
CA PHE A 5 8.33 -6.40 -6.28
C PHE A 5 8.01 -6.83 -4.84
N HIS A 6 6.99 -6.26 -4.27
CA HIS A 6 6.62 -6.58 -2.90
C HIS A 6 5.18 -7.07 -2.78
N HIS A 7 4.23 -6.26 -3.23
CA HIS A 7 2.83 -6.68 -3.14
C HIS A 7 1.97 -6.04 -4.20
N ILE A 8 0.79 -6.63 -4.39
CA ILE A 8 -0.29 -6.01 -5.13
C ILE A 8 -1.42 -5.71 -4.14
N ASN A 9 -2.03 -4.54 -4.26
CA ASN A 9 -3.16 -4.14 -3.45
C ASN A 9 -4.42 -4.16 -4.30
N PHE A 10 -5.46 -4.85 -3.80
CA PHE A 10 -6.81 -4.75 -4.33
C PHE A 10 -7.71 -4.18 -3.25
N VAL A 11 -8.70 -3.41 -3.65
CA VAL A 11 -9.66 -2.83 -2.72
C VAL A 11 -11.05 -3.41 -2.95
N SER A 12 -11.83 -3.48 -1.87
CA SER A 12 -13.17 -4.03 -1.88
C SER A 12 -14.02 -3.39 -0.80
N GLU A 13 -15.31 -3.39 -1.00
CA GLU A 13 -16.25 -3.01 0.07
C GLU A 13 -16.44 -4.16 1.08
N ASP A 14 -16.03 -5.37 0.72
CA ASP A 14 -16.08 -6.55 1.59
C ASP A 14 -14.75 -7.30 1.52
N VAL A 15 -13.82 -6.91 2.37
CA VAL A 15 -12.46 -7.46 2.40
C VAL A 15 -12.46 -8.94 2.80
N GLY A 16 -13.33 -9.33 3.74
CA GLY A 16 -13.44 -10.72 4.17
C GLY A 16 -13.80 -11.65 3.02
N LYS A 17 -14.78 -11.25 2.22
CA LYS A 17 -15.23 -12.04 1.07
C LYS A 17 -14.15 -12.12 -0.01
N LEU A 18 -13.44 -11.01 -0.26
CA LEU A 18 -12.34 -10.98 -1.21
C LEU A 18 -11.19 -11.88 -0.75
N HIS A 19 -10.81 -11.78 0.51
CA HIS A 19 -9.76 -12.60 1.11
C HIS A 19 -10.11 -14.09 1.05
N GLU A 20 -11.35 -14.44 1.33
CA GLU A 20 -11.82 -15.82 1.27
C GLU A 20 -11.68 -16.41 -0.14
N PHE A 21 -11.96 -15.61 -1.17
CA PHE A 21 -11.76 -16.06 -2.55
C PHE A 21 -10.31 -16.44 -2.82
N TYR A 22 -9.37 -15.58 -2.43
CA TYR A 22 -7.94 -15.82 -2.68
C TYR A 22 -7.38 -16.97 -1.85
N THR A 23 -7.87 -17.14 -0.63
CA THR A 23 -7.35 -18.21 0.24
C THR A 23 -8.01 -19.57 -0.02
N LYS A 24 -9.32 -19.60 -0.30
CA LYS A 24 -10.03 -20.87 -0.54
C LYS A 24 -9.96 -21.34 -1.98
N ILE A 25 -10.21 -20.45 -2.94
CA ILE A 25 -10.27 -20.83 -4.34
C ILE A 25 -8.87 -20.93 -4.95
N LEU A 26 -8.04 -19.89 -4.74
CA LEU A 26 -6.68 -19.89 -5.26
C LEU A 26 -5.68 -20.54 -4.30
N GLN A 27 -6.11 -20.89 -3.11
CA GLN A 27 -5.33 -21.62 -2.11
C GLN A 27 -4.05 -20.87 -1.68
N LEU A 28 -4.11 -19.54 -1.68
CA LEU A 28 -3.02 -18.73 -1.13
C LEU A 28 -3.04 -18.81 0.40
N GLU A 29 -1.88 -18.64 1.00
CA GLU A 29 -1.76 -18.65 2.45
C GLU A 29 -2.12 -17.28 3.05
N ASN A 30 -2.83 -17.29 4.17
CA ASN A 30 -3.08 -16.09 4.93
C ASN A 30 -1.81 -15.63 5.63
N ILE A 31 -1.56 -14.31 5.60
CA ILE A 31 -0.52 -13.71 6.44
C ILE A 31 -1.22 -13.03 7.62
N PRO A 32 -0.84 -13.34 8.87
CA PRO A 32 -1.48 -12.72 10.04
C PRO A 32 -1.34 -11.20 10.06
N MET A 33 -2.39 -10.49 10.48
CA MET A 33 -2.40 -9.04 10.57
C MET A 33 -1.32 -8.51 11.52
N GLU A 34 -0.93 -9.28 12.50
CA GLU A 34 0.10 -8.91 13.47
C GLU A 34 1.46 -8.67 12.83
N ASN A 35 1.69 -9.21 11.63
CA ASN A 35 2.94 -8.97 10.88
C ASN A 35 3.00 -7.55 10.29
N PHE A 36 1.89 -6.81 10.31
CA PHE A 36 1.77 -5.48 9.70
C PHE A 36 1.17 -4.50 10.70
N PRO A 37 1.94 -4.10 11.73
CA PRO A 37 1.40 -3.19 12.75
C PRO A 37 1.02 -1.84 12.14
N ARG A 38 -0.12 -1.30 12.59
CA ARG A 38 -0.68 -0.03 12.11
C ARG A 38 -0.55 1.02 13.20
N PRO A 39 -0.48 2.31 12.81
CA PRO A 39 -0.49 3.39 13.79
C PRO A 39 -1.76 3.35 14.63
N GLN A 40 -1.66 3.68 15.92
CA GLN A 40 -2.81 3.65 16.84
C GLN A 40 -3.88 4.71 16.52
N GLU A 41 -3.50 5.79 15.84
CA GLU A 41 -4.38 6.91 15.54
C GLU A 41 -5.14 6.77 14.22
N THR A 42 -5.22 5.57 13.67
CA THR A 42 -5.87 5.32 12.38
C THR A 42 -7.34 5.69 12.35
N LYS A 43 -8.02 5.69 13.50
CA LYS A 43 -9.46 5.98 13.56
C LYS A 43 -9.78 7.44 13.31
N THR A 44 -8.88 8.36 13.63
CA THR A 44 -9.14 9.79 13.54
C THR A 44 -8.33 10.49 12.45
N ALA A 45 -7.10 10.08 12.22
CA ALA A 45 -6.19 10.77 11.31
C ALA A 45 -5.60 9.88 10.23
N GLY A 46 -5.67 8.55 10.36
CA GLY A 46 -5.12 7.61 9.41
C GLY A 46 -6.18 6.91 8.58
N TYR A 47 -5.86 5.69 8.18
CA TYR A 47 -6.77 4.79 7.47
C TYR A 47 -7.27 3.74 8.45
N SER A 48 -8.59 3.67 8.67
CA SER A 48 -9.19 2.76 9.63
C SER A 48 -9.86 1.54 8.99
N GLY A 49 -9.81 1.41 7.68
CA GLY A 49 -10.42 0.30 6.95
C GLY A 49 -9.78 -1.04 7.28
N GLU A 50 -10.53 -2.11 7.03
CA GLU A 50 -10.03 -3.46 7.21
C GLU A 50 -8.98 -3.80 6.15
N ILE A 51 -7.92 -4.50 6.55
CA ILE A 51 -6.91 -5.01 5.64
C ILE A 51 -6.65 -6.48 5.99
N LYS A 52 -6.61 -7.33 4.97
CA LYS A 52 -6.20 -8.73 5.09
C LYS A 52 -5.12 -9.04 4.08
N PHE A 53 -4.35 -10.07 4.32
CA PHE A 53 -3.14 -10.37 3.56
C PHE A 53 -3.13 -11.84 3.14
N ALA A 54 -2.61 -12.09 1.93
CA ALA A 54 -2.41 -13.44 1.42
C ALA A 54 -1.09 -13.49 0.63
N THR A 55 -0.55 -14.68 0.43
CA THR A 55 0.73 -14.84 -0.27
C THR A 55 0.86 -16.21 -0.92
N ASP A 56 1.65 -16.27 -2.00
CA ASP A 56 2.11 -17.52 -2.61
C ASP A 56 3.51 -17.92 -2.10
N GLY A 57 4.06 -17.17 -1.14
CA GLY A 57 5.42 -17.35 -0.63
C GLY A 57 6.44 -16.39 -1.23
N PHE A 58 6.09 -15.67 -2.29
CA PHE A 58 6.98 -14.70 -2.96
C PHE A 58 6.37 -13.32 -2.97
N MET A 59 5.20 -13.18 -3.60
CA MET A 59 4.47 -11.93 -3.64
C MET A 59 3.39 -11.93 -2.58
N GLN A 60 3.10 -10.75 -2.05
CA GLN A 60 1.99 -10.58 -1.12
C GLN A 60 0.81 -9.94 -1.84
N MET A 61 -0.39 -10.24 -1.36
CA MET A 61 -1.60 -9.51 -1.69
C MET A 61 -2.06 -8.78 -0.44
N HIS A 62 -2.29 -7.49 -0.58
CA HIS A 62 -2.87 -6.66 0.47
C HIS A 62 -4.29 -6.30 0.03
N LEU A 63 -5.27 -6.80 0.76
CA LEU A 63 -6.68 -6.66 0.41
C LEU A 63 -7.29 -5.67 1.39
N ALA A 64 -7.61 -4.47 0.90
CA ALA A 64 -7.98 -3.34 1.75
C ALA A 64 -9.41 -2.88 1.51
N GLU A 65 -10.03 -2.35 2.54
CA GLU A 65 -11.35 -1.75 2.44
C GLU A 65 -11.27 -0.43 1.68
N LYS A 66 -12.13 -0.27 0.67
CA LYS A 66 -12.22 0.94 -0.13
C LYS A 66 -12.58 2.13 0.75
N ASP A 67 -11.84 3.23 0.61
CA ASP A 67 -12.09 4.46 1.34
C ASP A 67 -11.83 5.65 0.42
N LEU A 68 -12.88 6.34 0.01
CA LEU A 68 -12.80 7.46 -0.92
C LEU A 68 -12.33 8.77 -0.27
N ASN A 69 -12.16 8.79 1.05
CA ASN A 69 -11.84 10.01 1.79
C ASN A 69 -10.39 10.12 2.23
N VAL A 70 -9.58 9.08 2.05
CA VAL A 70 -8.20 9.05 2.55
C VAL A 70 -7.36 10.18 1.97
N SER A 71 -7.44 10.43 0.67
CA SER A 71 -6.65 11.48 0.04
C SER A 71 -7.02 12.87 0.56
N ALA A 72 -8.31 13.12 0.74
CA ALA A 72 -8.78 14.41 1.27
C ALA A 72 -8.35 14.61 2.71
N LYS A 73 -8.44 13.58 3.55
CA LYS A 73 -7.99 13.63 4.95
C LYS A 73 -6.51 14.00 5.07
N HIS A 74 -5.68 13.48 4.18
CA HIS A 74 -4.24 13.69 4.23
C HIS A 74 -3.76 14.78 3.28
N LYS A 75 -4.69 15.45 2.58
CA LYS A 75 -4.37 16.53 1.62
C LYS A 75 -3.41 16.04 0.53
N MET A 76 -3.61 14.83 0.06
CA MET A 76 -2.81 14.20 -0.99
C MET A 76 -3.59 14.11 -2.29
N HIS A 77 -2.87 14.08 -3.41
CA HIS A 77 -3.51 14.01 -4.73
C HIS A 77 -3.76 12.57 -5.20
N ILE A 78 -3.30 11.56 -4.44
CA ILE A 78 -3.47 10.16 -4.77
C ILE A 78 -4.13 9.45 -3.59
N ASN A 79 -5.16 8.64 -3.88
CA ASN A 79 -5.80 7.78 -2.90
C ASN A 79 -5.38 6.32 -3.14
N PRO A 80 -4.53 5.73 -2.26
CA PRO A 80 -4.04 4.37 -2.47
C PRO A 80 -5.09 3.28 -2.26
N VAL A 81 -6.23 3.59 -1.65
CA VAL A 81 -7.29 2.62 -1.32
C VAL A 81 -8.59 2.90 -2.06
N GLU A 82 -8.49 3.47 -3.25
CA GLU A 82 -9.62 3.66 -4.15
C GLU A 82 -9.68 2.60 -5.24
N LYS A 83 -8.57 2.36 -5.94
CA LYS A 83 -8.50 1.47 -7.10
C LYS A 83 -7.52 0.31 -6.95
N GLY A 84 -6.69 0.36 -5.91
CA GLY A 84 -5.59 -0.58 -5.78
C GLY A 84 -4.31 -0.08 -6.43
N HIS A 85 -3.24 -0.81 -6.25
CA HIS A 85 -1.91 -0.42 -6.74
C HIS A 85 -0.95 -1.61 -6.71
N ILE A 86 0.19 -1.45 -7.38
CA ILE A 86 1.32 -2.35 -7.26
C ILE A 86 2.40 -1.67 -6.41
N ALA A 87 3.10 -2.44 -5.60
CA ALA A 87 4.08 -1.89 -4.67
C ALA A 87 5.45 -2.53 -4.84
N PHE A 88 6.46 -1.69 -4.71
CA PHE A 88 7.86 -2.08 -4.72
C PHE A 88 8.51 -1.66 -3.40
N ARG A 89 9.44 -2.47 -2.93
CA ARG A 89 10.27 -2.13 -1.77
C ARG A 89 11.64 -1.68 -2.23
N THR A 90 12.18 -0.65 -1.58
CA THR A 90 13.55 -0.19 -1.82
C THR A 90 14.33 -0.15 -0.51
N ASP A 91 15.64 -0.21 -0.62
CA ASP A 91 16.56 -0.01 0.49
C ASP A 91 16.98 1.45 0.63
N ASP A 92 16.59 2.32 -0.32
CA ASP A 92 17.02 3.72 -0.33
C ASP A 92 15.92 4.61 -0.94
N LEU A 93 14.90 4.90 -0.15
CA LEU A 93 13.77 5.73 -0.58
C LEU A 93 14.22 7.16 -0.90
N LYS A 94 15.17 7.67 -0.14
CA LYS A 94 15.67 9.03 -0.35
C LYS A 94 16.23 9.22 -1.77
N THR A 95 17.04 8.28 -2.24
CA THR A 95 17.55 8.30 -3.60
C THR A 95 16.42 8.14 -4.62
N PHE A 96 15.46 7.26 -4.34
CA PHE A 96 14.32 7.08 -5.23
C PHE A 96 13.50 8.36 -5.38
N LEU A 97 13.25 9.08 -4.28
CA LEU A 97 12.50 10.34 -4.34
C LEU A 97 13.22 11.38 -5.22
N LYS A 98 14.55 11.39 -5.22
CA LYS A 98 15.29 12.27 -6.12
C LYS A 98 15.06 11.90 -7.59
N VAL A 99 14.94 10.62 -7.90
CA VAL A 99 14.60 10.17 -9.26
C VAL A 99 13.25 10.73 -9.68
N LEU A 100 12.24 10.66 -8.81
CA LEU A 100 10.93 11.23 -9.10
C LEU A 100 11.01 12.73 -9.33
N GLU A 101 11.73 13.44 -8.46
CA GLU A 101 11.88 14.90 -8.55
C GLU A 101 12.62 15.31 -9.82
N GLU A 102 13.69 14.63 -10.18
CA GLU A 102 14.47 14.91 -11.39
C GLU A 102 13.67 14.67 -12.67
N ASN A 103 12.71 13.75 -12.64
CA ASN A 103 11.83 13.45 -13.76
C ASN A 103 10.50 14.19 -13.68
N GLN A 104 10.36 15.10 -12.73
CA GLN A 104 9.16 15.93 -12.55
C GLN A 104 7.88 15.10 -12.37
N ILE A 105 7.99 13.98 -11.65
CA ILE A 105 6.87 13.12 -11.33
C ILE A 105 6.34 13.50 -9.95
N PRO A 106 5.10 14.03 -9.86
CA PRO A 106 4.50 14.33 -8.57
C PRO A 106 4.25 13.05 -7.77
N TYR A 107 4.49 13.09 -6.48
CA TYR A 107 4.21 11.95 -5.63
C TYR A 107 3.49 12.37 -4.35
N ALA A 108 2.78 11.42 -3.75
CA ALA A 108 2.11 11.60 -2.47
C ALA A 108 2.88 10.83 -1.40
N ASP A 109 3.47 11.57 -0.47
CA ASP A 109 4.23 10.98 0.64
C ASP A 109 3.29 10.77 1.83
N TYR A 110 2.86 9.54 2.04
CA TYR A 110 1.99 9.19 3.15
C TYR A 110 2.76 8.83 4.42
N GLY A 111 4.10 8.81 4.36
CA GLY A 111 4.89 8.45 5.54
C GLY A 111 4.51 7.07 6.07
N THR A 112 4.28 6.97 7.37
CA THR A 112 3.91 5.73 8.04
C THR A 112 2.41 5.63 8.34
N THR A 113 1.58 6.33 7.58
CA THR A 113 0.12 6.39 7.81
C THR A 113 -0.56 5.02 7.78
N PHE A 114 -0.21 4.17 6.82
CA PHE A 114 -0.88 2.87 6.65
C PHE A 114 -0.19 1.74 7.39
N ALA A 115 1.12 1.79 7.51
CA ALA A 115 1.91 0.76 8.18
C ALA A 115 2.97 1.42 9.03
N LYS A 116 2.99 1.09 10.30
CA LYS A 116 3.88 1.73 11.29
C LYS A 116 5.35 1.61 10.94
N GLU A 117 5.75 0.52 10.28
CA GLU A 117 7.14 0.22 9.98
C GLU A 117 7.52 0.48 8.53
N TRP A 118 6.64 1.09 7.74
CA TRP A 118 6.89 1.35 6.33
C TRP A 118 6.70 2.83 6.03
N HIS A 119 7.69 3.43 5.39
CA HIS A 119 7.54 4.77 4.81
C HIS A 119 7.09 4.59 3.35
N GLN A 120 5.88 5.01 3.05
CA GLN A 120 5.20 4.74 1.78
C GLN A 120 4.98 6.00 0.97
N VAL A 121 5.36 5.97 -0.29
CA VAL A 121 5.05 7.04 -1.25
C VAL A 121 4.32 6.45 -2.45
N PHE A 122 3.46 7.26 -3.05
CA PHE A 122 2.61 6.84 -4.18
C PHE A 122 2.76 7.84 -5.31
N PHE A 123 2.74 7.33 -6.53
CA PHE A 123 2.78 8.15 -7.73
C PHE A 123 2.06 7.40 -8.85
N HIS A 124 1.94 8.04 -10.03
CA HIS A 124 1.29 7.42 -11.18
C HIS A 124 2.30 7.05 -12.24
N ASP A 125 2.05 5.93 -12.93
CA ASP A 125 2.73 5.64 -14.18
C ASP A 125 2.13 6.49 -15.32
N PRO A 126 2.67 6.43 -16.54
CA PRO A 126 2.19 7.30 -17.62
C PRO A 126 0.71 7.15 -18.00
N VAL A 127 0.07 6.05 -17.67
CA VAL A 127 -1.35 5.82 -17.97
C VAL A 127 -2.25 5.90 -16.75
N GLY A 128 -1.71 6.31 -15.60
CA GLY A 128 -2.51 6.57 -14.41
C GLY A 128 -2.64 5.41 -13.44
N ASN A 129 -1.88 4.33 -13.59
CA ASN A 129 -1.86 3.29 -12.58
C ASN A 129 -1.14 3.80 -11.33
N VAL A 130 -1.67 3.48 -10.16
CA VAL A 130 -1.04 3.88 -8.90
C VAL A 130 0.11 2.93 -8.59
N ILE A 131 1.26 3.50 -8.29
CA ILE A 131 2.47 2.77 -7.90
C ILE A 131 2.82 3.17 -6.47
N GLU A 132 3.14 2.20 -5.65
CA GLU A 132 3.71 2.43 -4.32
C GLU A 132 5.20 2.10 -4.35
N VAL A 133 6.03 2.94 -3.73
CA VAL A 133 7.39 2.56 -3.35
C VAL A 133 7.52 2.82 -1.86
N HIS A 134 8.01 1.84 -1.14
CA HIS A 134 8.20 1.99 0.30
C HIS A 134 9.57 1.48 0.74
N GLN A 135 9.99 1.98 1.90
CA GLN A 135 11.16 1.51 2.60
C GLN A 135 10.77 1.12 4.01
N LYS A 136 11.27 0.00 4.47
CA LYS A 136 11.06 -0.43 5.84
C LYS A 136 11.85 0.50 6.77
N VAL A 137 11.18 1.00 7.81
CA VAL A 137 11.78 1.88 8.82
C VAL A 137 11.73 1.21 10.18
N ASP A 138 12.71 1.49 10.99
CA ASP A 138 12.82 0.90 12.33
C ASP A 138 11.97 1.64 13.37
#